data_e10ed9ef007ccddf42b1f758e37ca886
#
_entry.id   e10ed9ef007ccddf42b1f758e37ca886
#
_cell.length_a   1.000
_cell.length_b   1.000
_cell.length_c   1.000
_cell.angle_alpha   90.00
_cell.angle_beta   90.00
_cell.angle_gamma   90.00
#
_symmetry.space_group_name_H-M   'P 1'
#
loop_
_entity.id
_entity.type
_entity.pdbx_description
1 polymer ?
#
loop_
_entity_poly.entity_id
_entity_poly.type
_entity_poly.pdbx_seq_one_letter_code
_entity_poly.pdbx_strand_id
1 'polypeptide(L)'
;MLIQPVVLSGGSGTRLWPLSREKYPKQLLPLIGADSLLQATVRRVEGITGCELAPPMVVCNEDYRFVIAEQLRLMGKPGTIVLEPTGRNTAPALTLAALAASRNAADPILLVMPADHVIVDVAAFQSVVRQGAALAEGGAVVTFGITPEAPETGYGYIQSGAAYATPSAARLIARFVEKPDLATAQSYLQEGSYLWNSGLFMMRASVWLAAMAACRPDILKACQDAWALGSADGDFVRVGKDAFAACPSDSIDYAVMERIAKQAGTKADDVSALPTGVVIPLTAGWSDVGAWDALWQVLPKDSNGNVAQGDVLLQDCRDTLALSEGRLIACVGVSDLVVVETADAILVAHKDKTQDVKKIVDSLKREGRSEGSVHRKVYRPWGSYDGVDAGERFQVKRIVVKAGGILSLQMHHHRAEHWIVVSGTAKITRGEETFLLSENESTFIPLGTTHRLENPGRVPLEMIEVQSGSYLGEDDIVRFEDVYGR
;
A
#
# COMPACT_ATOMS: atom_id res chain seq x y z
N MET A 1 -26.51 -9.59 -3.63
CA MET A 1 -25.12 -9.88 -4.05
C MET A 1 -24.18 -9.51 -2.92
N LEU A 2 -23.33 -10.44 -2.47
CA LEU A 2 -22.28 -10.17 -1.48
C LEU A 2 -20.99 -9.81 -2.22
N ILE A 3 -20.45 -8.63 -1.95
CA ILE A 3 -19.16 -8.18 -2.48
C ILE A 3 -18.13 -8.25 -1.36
N GLN A 4 -16.99 -8.91 -1.63
CA GLN A 4 -15.81 -8.90 -0.82
C GLN A 4 -14.82 -7.87 -1.38
N PRO A 5 -14.64 -6.71 -0.73
CA PRO A 5 -13.56 -5.79 -1.09
C PRO A 5 -12.21 -6.45 -0.81
N VAL A 6 -11.36 -6.55 -1.84
CA VAL A 6 -10.00 -7.07 -1.76
C VAL A 6 -9.03 -5.96 -2.14
N VAL A 7 -8.21 -5.54 -1.22
CA VAL A 7 -7.21 -4.49 -1.44
C VAL A 7 -5.83 -5.14 -1.56
N LEU A 8 -5.23 -5.05 -2.75
CA LEU A 8 -3.88 -5.55 -3.01
C LEU A 8 -2.86 -4.45 -2.65
N SER A 9 -2.16 -4.65 -1.54
CA SER A 9 -1.19 -3.68 -1.00
C SER A 9 0.25 -4.12 -1.26
N GLY A 10 0.63 -4.13 -2.55
CA GLY A 10 1.98 -4.47 -3.01
C GLY A 10 2.74 -3.24 -3.53
N GLY A 11 4.03 -3.46 -3.86
CA GLY A 11 4.89 -2.42 -4.42
C GLY A 11 5.50 -1.47 -3.39
N SER A 12 6.69 -0.94 -3.69
CA SER A 12 7.43 -0.01 -2.81
C SER A 12 7.20 1.47 -3.12
N GLY A 13 6.65 1.80 -4.30
CA GLY A 13 6.35 3.18 -4.70
C GLY A 13 7.54 4.14 -4.68
N THR A 14 8.76 3.67 -4.94
CA THR A 14 10.03 4.40 -4.74
C THR A 14 10.16 5.72 -5.52
N ARG A 15 9.34 5.93 -6.57
CA ARG A 15 9.36 7.19 -7.34
C ARG A 15 8.78 8.40 -6.59
N LEU A 16 8.06 8.16 -5.49
CA LEU A 16 7.58 9.22 -4.60
C LEU A 16 8.51 9.43 -3.39
N TRP A 17 9.77 8.98 -3.51
CA TRP A 17 10.81 9.39 -2.56
C TRP A 17 10.92 10.93 -2.54
N PRO A 18 11.08 11.59 -1.39
CA PRO A 18 11.39 11.07 -0.07
C PRO A 18 10.18 10.68 0.79
N LEU A 19 8.93 10.90 0.36
CA LEU A 19 7.76 10.50 1.14
C LEU A 19 7.56 8.98 1.17
N SER A 20 7.74 8.29 0.02
CA SER A 20 7.69 6.83 0.01
C SER A 20 9.05 6.23 0.33
N ARG A 21 9.07 5.17 1.11
CA ARG A 21 10.25 4.38 1.46
C ARG A 21 9.94 2.90 1.31
N GLU A 22 10.97 2.07 1.24
CA GLU A 22 10.77 0.62 1.12
C GLU A 22 9.94 0.06 2.28
N LYS A 23 10.20 0.52 3.52
CA LYS A 23 9.46 0.10 4.73
C LYS A 23 8.18 0.91 4.99
N TYR A 24 7.91 1.93 4.19
CA TYR A 24 6.70 2.75 4.26
C TYR A 24 6.29 3.20 2.86
N PRO A 25 5.70 2.29 2.05
CA PRO A 25 5.40 2.55 0.65
C PRO A 25 4.22 3.50 0.46
N LYS A 26 4.06 4.00 -0.78
CA LYS A 26 3.11 5.06 -1.15
C LYS A 26 1.67 4.80 -0.72
N GLN A 27 1.21 3.56 -0.75
CA GLN A 27 -0.17 3.22 -0.37
C GLN A 27 -0.49 3.50 1.09
N LEU A 28 0.51 3.63 1.95
CA LEU A 28 0.35 3.95 3.37
C LEU A 28 0.42 5.46 3.65
N LEU A 29 0.69 6.29 2.63
CA LEU A 29 0.86 7.74 2.72
C LEU A 29 -0.45 8.48 2.46
N PRO A 30 -0.74 9.57 3.20
CA PRO A 30 -1.85 10.48 2.93
C PRO A 30 -1.46 11.50 1.84
N LEU A 31 -1.36 11.05 0.59
CA LEU A 31 -0.93 11.90 -0.54
C LEU A 31 -2.03 12.87 -0.98
N ILE A 32 -3.30 12.50 -0.77
CA ILE A 32 -4.47 13.31 -1.17
C ILE A 32 -5.45 13.34 0.01
N GLY A 33 -5.52 14.47 0.68
CA GLY A 33 -6.37 14.61 1.87
C GLY A 33 -5.78 13.97 3.13
N ALA A 34 -6.64 13.58 4.07
CA ALA A 34 -6.23 13.08 5.38
C ALA A 34 -6.03 11.55 5.44
N ASP A 35 -6.68 10.81 4.56
CA ASP A 35 -6.60 9.34 4.51
C ASP A 35 -5.38 8.91 3.69
N SER A 36 -4.74 7.82 4.09
CA SER A 36 -3.77 7.15 3.21
C SER A 36 -4.45 6.60 1.95
N LEU A 37 -3.69 6.30 0.90
CA LEU A 37 -4.28 5.72 -0.32
C LEU A 37 -4.99 4.39 -0.04
N LEU A 38 -4.46 3.56 0.88
CA LEU A 38 -5.12 2.34 1.34
C LEU A 38 -6.45 2.66 2.04
N GLN A 39 -6.48 3.62 2.94
CA GLN A 39 -7.71 4.03 3.63
C GLN A 39 -8.73 4.59 2.64
N ALA A 40 -8.31 5.46 1.71
CA ALA A 40 -9.17 5.97 0.65
C ALA A 40 -9.72 4.84 -0.24
N THR A 41 -8.91 3.80 -0.51
CA THR A 41 -9.35 2.61 -1.27
C THR A 41 -10.43 1.82 -0.53
N VAL A 42 -10.30 1.66 0.78
CA VAL A 42 -11.33 1.00 1.61
C VAL A 42 -12.60 1.86 1.67
N ARG A 43 -12.49 3.18 1.84
CA ARG A 43 -13.64 4.08 1.96
C ARG A 43 -14.45 4.23 0.66
N ARG A 44 -13.82 4.13 -0.51
CA ARG A 44 -14.51 4.41 -1.80
C ARG A 44 -15.67 3.47 -2.11
N VAL A 45 -15.77 2.32 -1.44
CA VAL A 45 -16.89 1.39 -1.58
C VAL A 45 -17.96 1.57 -0.50
N GLU A 46 -17.73 2.41 0.51
CA GLU A 46 -18.70 2.65 1.58
C GLU A 46 -19.97 3.30 1.03
N GLY A 47 -21.12 2.84 1.52
CA GLY A 47 -22.42 3.38 1.11
C GLY A 47 -22.88 2.95 -0.28
N ILE A 48 -22.20 2.03 -0.95
CA ILE A 48 -22.68 1.47 -2.21
C ILE A 48 -24.05 0.83 -1.98
N THR A 49 -25.03 1.17 -2.82
CA THR A 49 -26.40 0.66 -2.69
C THR A 49 -26.63 -0.54 -3.59
N GLY A 50 -27.55 -1.43 -3.21
CA GLY A 50 -27.93 -2.62 -3.98
C GLY A 50 -27.00 -3.83 -3.82
N CYS A 51 -25.96 -3.72 -2.99
CA CYS A 51 -25.03 -4.79 -2.68
C CYS A 51 -24.77 -4.82 -1.17
N GLU A 52 -24.49 -6.00 -0.65
CA GLU A 52 -23.97 -6.20 0.70
C GLU A 52 -22.43 -6.21 0.64
N LEU A 53 -21.76 -5.49 1.54
CA LEU A 53 -20.30 -5.46 1.60
C LEU A 53 -19.82 -6.30 2.77
N ALA A 54 -18.94 -7.25 2.51
CA ALA A 54 -18.17 -7.91 3.54
C ALA A 54 -17.11 -6.92 4.13
N PRO A 55 -16.60 -7.18 5.35
CA PRO A 55 -15.44 -6.46 5.86
C PRO A 55 -14.26 -6.50 4.88
N PRO A 56 -13.43 -5.44 4.77
CA PRO A 56 -12.35 -5.39 3.80
C PRO A 56 -11.32 -6.51 4.04
N MET A 57 -10.78 -7.04 2.96
CA MET A 57 -9.65 -7.96 2.99
C MET A 57 -8.45 -7.26 2.36
N VAL A 58 -7.33 -7.20 3.08
CA VAL A 58 -6.08 -6.62 2.57
C VAL A 58 -5.04 -7.74 2.39
N VAL A 59 -4.45 -7.84 1.21
CA VAL A 59 -3.31 -8.73 0.96
C VAL A 59 -2.05 -7.87 0.91
N CYS A 60 -1.07 -8.15 1.76
CA CYS A 60 0.14 -7.35 1.87
C CYS A 60 1.36 -8.17 2.28
N ASN A 61 2.55 -7.59 2.07
CA ASN A 61 3.77 -8.14 2.65
C ASN A 61 3.72 -8.09 4.19
N GLU A 62 4.26 -9.12 4.84
CA GLU A 62 4.29 -9.24 6.31
C GLU A 62 4.93 -8.03 7.00
N ASP A 63 5.87 -7.36 6.38
CA ASP A 63 6.53 -6.17 6.93
C ASP A 63 5.57 -5.01 7.21
N TYR A 64 4.47 -4.90 6.46
CA TYR A 64 3.52 -3.78 6.56
C TYR A 64 2.33 -4.07 7.49
N ARG A 65 2.21 -5.29 8.02
CA ARG A 65 1.02 -5.78 8.75
C ARG A 65 0.54 -4.83 9.85
N PHE A 66 1.45 -4.30 10.66
CA PHE A 66 1.08 -3.47 11.81
C PHE A 66 0.59 -2.08 11.42
N VAL A 67 1.21 -1.48 10.39
CA VAL A 67 0.76 -0.17 9.89
C VAL A 67 -0.61 -0.30 9.24
N ILE A 68 -0.83 -1.35 8.46
CA ILE A 68 -2.12 -1.61 7.81
C ILE A 68 -3.20 -1.89 8.85
N ALA A 69 -2.93 -2.76 9.84
CA ALA A 69 -3.87 -3.02 10.94
C ALA A 69 -4.23 -1.75 11.70
N GLU A 70 -3.24 -0.89 12.00
CA GLU A 70 -3.49 0.38 12.66
C GLU A 70 -4.31 1.34 11.80
N GLN A 71 -4.05 1.44 10.49
CA GLN A 71 -4.86 2.27 9.59
C GLN A 71 -6.31 1.80 9.51
N LEU A 72 -6.56 0.49 9.43
CA LEU A 72 -7.92 -0.07 9.45
C LEU A 72 -8.61 0.16 10.82
N ARG A 73 -7.88 0.01 11.92
CA ARG A 73 -8.37 0.27 13.27
C ARG A 73 -8.80 1.73 13.46
N LEU A 74 -7.99 2.68 12.98
CA LEU A 74 -8.29 4.12 13.03
C LEU A 74 -9.54 4.48 12.23
N MET A 75 -9.84 3.75 11.18
CA MET A 75 -11.09 3.90 10.41
C MET A 75 -12.30 3.27 11.08
N GLY A 76 -12.13 2.47 12.14
CA GLY A 76 -13.19 1.63 12.69
C GLY A 76 -13.66 0.52 11.73
N LYS A 77 -12.78 0.05 10.84
CA LYS A 77 -13.06 -0.96 9.81
C LYS A 77 -12.18 -2.21 10.02
N PRO A 78 -12.50 -3.04 11.05
CA PRO A 78 -11.79 -4.30 11.20
C PRO A 78 -11.97 -5.14 9.93
N GLY A 79 -10.90 -5.80 9.50
CA GLY A 79 -10.88 -6.61 8.28
C GLY A 79 -9.86 -7.74 8.39
N THR A 80 -9.85 -8.61 7.39
CA THR A 80 -8.88 -9.69 7.31
C THR A 80 -7.62 -9.20 6.62
N ILE A 81 -6.45 -9.42 7.20
CA ILE A 81 -5.15 -9.08 6.60
C ILE A 81 -4.41 -10.38 6.27
N VAL A 82 -4.32 -10.70 4.98
CA VAL A 82 -3.59 -11.87 4.46
C VAL A 82 -2.13 -11.48 4.24
N LEU A 83 -1.22 -12.18 4.89
CA LEU A 83 0.20 -11.85 4.90
C LEU A 83 0.98 -12.70 3.89
N GLU A 84 1.61 -12.02 2.94
CA GLU A 84 2.61 -12.61 2.05
C GLU A 84 3.99 -12.55 2.71
N PRO A 85 4.65 -13.69 2.96
CA PRO A 85 6.02 -13.69 3.51
C PRO A 85 7.06 -13.15 2.53
N THR A 86 6.73 -13.15 1.23
CA THR A 86 7.51 -12.54 0.14
C THR A 86 6.58 -12.14 -0.99
N GLY A 87 6.87 -11.06 -1.71
CA GLY A 87 6.05 -10.64 -2.85
C GLY A 87 6.17 -11.61 -4.04
N ARG A 88 5.03 -12.05 -4.57
CA ARG A 88 4.93 -12.93 -5.75
C ARG A 88 4.07 -12.34 -6.86
N ASN A 89 3.92 -11.02 -6.90
CA ASN A 89 3.08 -10.30 -7.84
C ASN A 89 1.57 -10.52 -7.58
N THR A 90 0.70 -10.04 -8.44
CA THR A 90 -0.73 -9.89 -8.17
C THR A 90 -1.56 -11.17 -8.33
N ALA A 91 -1.15 -12.13 -9.18
CA ALA A 91 -1.92 -13.37 -9.36
C ALA A 91 -1.89 -14.29 -8.13
N PRO A 92 -0.74 -14.57 -7.48
CA PRO A 92 -0.71 -15.28 -6.20
C PRO A 92 -1.45 -14.54 -5.09
N ALA A 93 -1.30 -13.21 -4.99
CA ALA A 93 -1.98 -12.40 -3.99
C ALA A 93 -3.51 -12.52 -4.10
N LEU A 94 -4.07 -12.37 -5.31
CA LEU A 94 -5.49 -12.56 -5.55
C LEU A 94 -5.94 -14.01 -5.32
N THR A 95 -5.09 -14.99 -5.62
CA THR A 95 -5.41 -16.40 -5.36
C THR A 95 -5.52 -16.69 -3.86
N LEU A 96 -4.63 -16.12 -3.03
CA LEU A 96 -4.77 -16.21 -1.58
C LEU A 96 -6.05 -15.51 -1.09
N ALA A 97 -6.38 -14.35 -1.64
CA ALA A 97 -7.63 -13.65 -1.31
C ALA A 97 -8.87 -14.48 -1.67
N ALA A 98 -8.88 -15.12 -2.85
CA ALA A 98 -9.97 -15.98 -3.28
C ALA A 98 -10.12 -17.22 -2.37
N LEU A 99 -9.01 -17.87 -1.98
CA LEU A 99 -9.02 -18.97 -1.01
C LEU A 99 -9.55 -18.52 0.36
N ALA A 100 -9.16 -17.33 0.80
CA ALA A 100 -9.65 -16.75 2.04
C ALA A 100 -11.16 -16.47 1.99
N ALA A 101 -11.64 -15.89 0.89
CA ALA A 101 -13.04 -15.53 0.69
C ALA A 101 -13.95 -16.76 0.51
N SER A 102 -13.41 -17.88 0.03
CA SER A 102 -14.14 -19.13 -0.21
C SER A 102 -14.28 -20.02 1.04
N ARG A 103 -13.87 -19.53 2.22
CA ARG A 103 -14.07 -20.28 3.48
C ARG A 103 -15.56 -20.54 3.71
N ASN A 104 -15.87 -21.68 4.33
CA ASN A 104 -17.26 -22.10 4.65
C ASN A 104 -18.19 -22.19 3.43
N ALA A 105 -17.66 -22.60 2.28
CA ALA A 105 -18.39 -22.73 1.01
C ALA A 105 -19.03 -21.41 0.52
N ALA A 106 -18.53 -20.26 0.95
CA ALA A 106 -18.93 -18.97 0.40
C ALA A 106 -18.33 -18.76 -1.00
N ASP A 107 -19.06 -18.06 -1.86
CA ASP A 107 -18.60 -17.68 -3.20
C ASP A 107 -18.95 -16.21 -3.48
N PRO A 108 -18.35 -15.26 -2.73
CA PRO A 108 -18.63 -13.86 -2.93
C PRO A 108 -18.02 -13.32 -4.25
N ILE A 109 -18.55 -12.19 -4.69
CA ILE A 109 -17.92 -11.41 -5.75
C ILE A 109 -16.72 -10.66 -5.16
N LEU A 110 -15.53 -10.93 -5.62
CA LEU A 110 -14.33 -10.20 -5.26
C LEU A 110 -14.31 -8.86 -6.02
N LEU A 111 -14.23 -7.73 -5.32
CA LEU A 111 -13.87 -6.44 -5.89
C LEU A 111 -12.39 -6.18 -5.56
N VAL A 112 -11.55 -6.41 -6.54
CA VAL A 112 -10.09 -6.34 -6.43
C VAL A 112 -9.63 -4.93 -6.76
N MET A 113 -8.95 -4.29 -5.82
CA MET A 113 -8.52 -2.89 -5.92
C MET A 113 -7.04 -2.77 -5.53
N PRO A 114 -6.18 -2.16 -6.36
CA PRO A 114 -4.87 -1.73 -5.91
C PRO A 114 -4.99 -0.70 -4.78
N ALA A 115 -4.15 -0.84 -3.75
CA ALA A 115 -4.16 0.03 -2.57
C ALA A 115 -3.65 1.45 -2.85
N ASP A 116 -3.03 1.68 -4.00
CA ASP A 116 -2.18 2.82 -4.31
C ASP A 116 -2.70 3.71 -5.46
N HIS A 117 -3.95 3.49 -5.88
CA HIS A 117 -4.60 4.27 -6.94
C HIS A 117 -5.59 5.30 -6.37
N VAL A 118 -5.67 6.43 -7.05
CA VAL A 118 -6.61 7.51 -6.76
C VAL A 118 -7.85 7.38 -7.64
N ILE A 119 -9.01 7.66 -7.06
CA ILE A 119 -10.30 7.84 -7.73
C ILE A 119 -10.90 9.13 -7.17
N VAL A 120 -11.11 10.12 -8.02
CA VAL A 120 -11.62 11.44 -7.60
C VAL A 120 -13.15 11.41 -7.48
N ASP A 121 -13.84 10.87 -8.47
CA ASP A 121 -15.31 10.74 -8.47
C ASP A 121 -15.72 9.35 -7.96
N VAL A 122 -15.92 9.27 -6.63
CA VAL A 122 -16.36 8.05 -5.95
C VAL A 122 -17.75 7.61 -6.38
N ALA A 123 -18.66 8.56 -6.70
CA ALA A 123 -20.02 8.23 -7.11
C ALA A 123 -20.05 7.55 -8.49
N ALA A 124 -19.28 8.09 -9.46
CA ALA A 124 -19.10 7.45 -10.76
C ALA A 124 -18.47 6.06 -10.62
N PHE A 125 -17.44 5.90 -9.79
CA PHE A 125 -16.83 4.61 -9.49
C PHE A 125 -17.85 3.61 -8.92
N GLN A 126 -18.61 3.98 -7.90
CA GLN A 126 -19.64 3.11 -7.31
C GLN A 126 -20.73 2.71 -8.31
N SER A 127 -21.06 3.60 -9.25
CA SER A 127 -22.03 3.30 -10.31
C SER A 127 -21.56 2.17 -11.23
N VAL A 128 -20.29 2.22 -11.66
CA VAL A 128 -19.75 1.15 -12.54
C VAL A 128 -19.45 -0.14 -11.76
N VAL A 129 -19.11 -0.05 -10.46
CA VAL A 129 -18.97 -1.23 -9.58
C VAL A 129 -20.29 -2.00 -9.49
N ARG A 130 -21.44 -1.32 -9.34
CA ARG A 130 -22.76 -1.99 -9.36
C ARG A 130 -23.03 -2.74 -10.68
N GLN A 131 -22.67 -2.12 -11.80
CA GLN A 131 -22.80 -2.77 -13.12
C GLN A 131 -21.88 -4.00 -13.23
N GLY A 132 -20.62 -3.84 -12.78
CA GLY A 132 -19.64 -4.93 -12.75
C GLY A 132 -20.07 -6.09 -11.87
N ALA A 133 -20.69 -5.81 -10.71
CA ALA A 133 -21.20 -6.84 -9.80
C ALA A 133 -22.24 -7.74 -10.44
N ALA A 134 -23.20 -7.15 -11.18
CA ALA A 134 -24.21 -7.92 -11.89
C ALA A 134 -23.62 -8.85 -12.97
N LEU A 135 -22.59 -8.39 -13.68
CA LEU A 135 -21.89 -9.19 -14.69
C LEU A 135 -21.03 -10.29 -14.07
N ALA A 136 -20.32 -9.97 -12.99
CA ALA A 136 -19.52 -10.93 -12.23
C ALA A 136 -20.40 -12.02 -11.57
N GLU A 137 -21.60 -11.68 -11.12
CA GLU A 137 -22.58 -12.67 -10.62
C GLU A 137 -22.96 -13.68 -11.70
N GLY A 138 -23.01 -13.25 -12.97
CA GLY A 138 -23.21 -14.11 -14.14
C GLY A 138 -21.98 -14.92 -14.57
N GLY A 139 -20.87 -14.85 -13.85
CA GLY A 139 -19.64 -15.62 -14.12
C GLY A 139 -18.63 -14.90 -15.03
N ALA A 140 -18.80 -13.62 -15.34
CA ALA A 140 -17.80 -12.86 -16.08
C ALA A 140 -16.62 -12.44 -15.19
N VAL A 141 -15.43 -12.29 -15.80
CA VAL A 141 -14.31 -11.54 -15.25
C VAL A 141 -14.39 -10.12 -15.81
N VAL A 142 -14.68 -9.17 -14.92
CA VAL A 142 -14.88 -7.76 -15.28
C VAL A 142 -13.65 -6.96 -14.91
N THR A 143 -13.18 -6.09 -15.80
CA THR A 143 -12.20 -5.04 -15.51
C THR A 143 -12.77 -3.66 -15.86
N PHE A 144 -12.13 -2.62 -15.34
CA PHE A 144 -12.55 -1.23 -15.58
C PHE A 144 -11.47 -0.53 -16.40
N GLY A 145 -11.86 -0.01 -17.55
CA GLY A 145 -10.96 0.62 -18.51
C GLY A 145 -11.03 2.13 -18.45
N ILE A 146 -9.88 2.77 -18.45
CA ILE A 146 -9.73 4.24 -18.43
C ILE A 146 -9.50 4.74 -19.85
N THR A 147 -10.19 5.80 -20.26
CA THR A 147 -9.93 6.42 -21.58
C THR A 147 -8.51 6.99 -21.61
N PRO A 148 -7.67 6.58 -22.58
CA PRO A 148 -6.31 7.07 -22.69
C PRO A 148 -6.28 8.56 -23.09
N GLU A 149 -5.46 9.34 -22.39
CA GLU A 149 -5.21 10.76 -22.68
C GLU A 149 -3.80 10.98 -23.24
N ALA A 150 -2.91 10.00 -23.06
CA ALA A 150 -1.52 10.02 -23.53
C ALA A 150 -1.06 8.61 -23.92
N PRO A 151 0.04 8.47 -24.72
CA PRO A 151 0.58 7.16 -25.09
C PRO A 151 1.47 6.58 -23.99
N GLU A 152 0.88 6.25 -22.84
CA GLU A 152 1.58 5.72 -21.68
C GLU A 152 2.12 4.31 -21.93
N THR A 153 3.42 4.13 -21.71
CA THR A 153 4.10 2.83 -21.89
C THR A 153 4.16 2.03 -20.57
N GLY A 154 3.78 2.65 -19.47
CA GLY A 154 3.75 2.02 -18.14
C GLY A 154 2.46 1.26 -17.85
N TYR A 155 1.42 1.39 -18.69
CA TYR A 155 0.11 0.80 -18.48
C TYR A 155 -0.19 -0.35 -19.42
N GLY A 156 -1.10 -1.23 -19.00
CA GLY A 156 -1.74 -2.19 -19.88
C GLY A 156 -2.83 -1.52 -20.73
N TYR A 157 -3.08 -2.03 -21.92
CA TYR A 157 -4.11 -1.57 -22.85
C TYR A 157 -5.11 -2.68 -23.14
N ILE A 158 -6.41 -2.33 -23.14
CA ILE A 158 -7.53 -3.22 -23.37
C ILE A 158 -8.28 -2.76 -24.61
N GLN A 159 -8.29 -3.55 -25.67
CA GLN A 159 -9.12 -3.28 -26.83
C GLN A 159 -10.58 -3.68 -26.56
N SER A 160 -11.49 -2.72 -26.68
CA SER A 160 -12.92 -2.93 -26.55
C SER A 160 -13.48 -3.64 -27.78
N GLY A 161 -14.13 -4.76 -27.58
CA GLY A 161 -14.82 -5.54 -28.61
C GLY A 161 -16.31 -5.22 -28.72
N ALA A 162 -17.11 -6.23 -29.08
CA ALA A 162 -18.56 -6.13 -29.19
C ALA A 162 -19.24 -5.80 -27.85
N ALA A 163 -20.41 -5.19 -27.88
CA ALA A 163 -21.25 -4.98 -26.69
C ALA A 163 -21.58 -6.33 -26.03
N TYR A 164 -21.38 -6.40 -24.70
CA TYR A 164 -21.62 -7.65 -23.96
C TYR A 164 -23.06 -7.75 -23.44
N ALA A 165 -23.63 -6.66 -22.93
CA ALA A 165 -24.98 -6.62 -22.40
C ALA A 165 -25.61 -5.24 -22.66
N THR A 166 -26.89 -5.22 -23.00
CA THR A 166 -27.69 -3.99 -23.13
C THR A 166 -28.70 -3.91 -21.97
N PRO A 167 -28.84 -2.73 -21.30
CA PRO A 167 -28.34 -1.40 -21.69
C PRO A 167 -27.01 -0.99 -21.07
N SER A 168 -26.09 -1.88 -20.79
CA SER A 168 -24.81 -1.52 -20.13
C SER A 168 -23.73 -1.04 -21.14
N ALA A 169 -22.77 -0.23 -20.69
CA ALA A 169 -21.60 0.15 -21.46
C ALA A 169 -20.54 -0.96 -21.54
N ALA A 170 -20.84 -2.16 -21.03
CA ALA A 170 -19.91 -3.30 -20.97
C ALA A 170 -19.63 -3.86 -22.38
N ARG A 171 -18.35 -4.14 -22.64
CA ARG A 171 -17.86 -4.70 -23.88
C ARG A 171 -17.01 -5.93 -23.62
N LEU A 172 -17.00 -6.86 -24.57
CA LEU A 172 -16.04 -7.97 -24.55
C LEU A 172 -14.60 -7.42 -24.65
N ILE A 173 -13.66 -8.07 -23.98
CA ILE A 173 -12.25 -7.81 -24.18
C ILE A 173 -11.80 -8.50 -25.46
N ALA A 174 -11.48 -7.72 -26.51
CA ALA A 174 -10.99 -8.26 -27.78
C ALA A 174 -9.49 -8.55 -27.74
N ARG A 175 -8.73 -7.71 -27.02
CA ARG A 175 -7.28 -7.84 -26.86
C ARG A 175 -6.82 -7.22 -25.55
N PHE A 176 -5.80 -7.81 -24.95
CA PHE A 176 -5.12 -7.28 -23.77
C PHE A 176 -3.63 -7.23 -24.06
N VAL A 177 -2.97 -6.09 -23.81
CA VAL A 177 -1.55 -5.88 -24.07
C VAL A 177 -0.94 -5.14 -22.89
N GLU A 178 -0.02 -5.77 -22.21
CA GLU A 178 0.66 -5.17 -21.05
C GLU A 178 1.91 -4.42 -21.50
N LYS A 179 2.02 -3.14 -21.14
CA LYS A 179 3.17 -2.25 -21.33
C LYS A 179 3.75 -2.26 -22.75
N PRO A 180 2.99 -1.77 -23.74
CA PRO A 180 3.46 -1.69 -25.12
C PRO A 180 4.63 -0.69 -25.24
N ASP A 181 5.37 -0.78 -26.35
CA ASP A 181 6.31 0.28 -26.71
C ASP A 181 5.58 1.57 -27.12
N LEU A 182 6.33 2.68 -27.20
CA LEU A 182 5.77 4.00 -27.46
C LEU A 182 5.02 4.08 -28.82
N ALA A 183 5.57 3.47 -29.87
CA ALA A 183 4.95 3.50 -31.20
C ALA A 183 3.61 2.75 -31.20
N THR A 184 3.56 1.61 -30.52
CA THR A 184 2.33 0.82 -30.31
C THR A 184 1.32 1.61 -29.46
N ALA A 185 1.73 2.24 -28.36
CA ALA A 185 0.86 3.05 -27.52
C ALA A 185 0.27 4.24 -28.29
N GLN A 186 1.06 4.91 -29.13
CA GLN A 186 0.59 5.98 -30.02
C GLN A 186 -0.46 5.49 -31.02
N SER A 187 -0.26 4.30 -31.60
CA SER A 187 -1.24 3.72 -32.52
C SER A 187 -2.58 3.41 -31.84
N TYR A 188 -2.52 2.90 -30.59
CA TYR A 188 -3.73 2.61 -29.80
C TYR A 188 -4.53 3.86 -29.44
N LEU A 189 -3.82 4.96 -29.13
CA LEU A 189 -4.46 6.25 -28.88
C LEU A 189 -5.17 6.79 -30.13
N GLN A 190 -4.54 6.67 -31.31
CA GLN A 190 -5.13 7.10 -32.59
C GLN A 190 -6.33 6.23 -33.02
N GLU A 191 -6.29 4.93 -32.75
CA GLU A 191 -7.39 4.01 -33.07
C GLU A 191 -8.64 4.29 -32.24
N GLY A 192 -8.48 4.76 -30.99
CA GLY A 192 -9.59 5.14 -30.10
C GLY A 192 -10.45 3.98 -29.58
N SER A 193 -10.08 2.72 -29.89
CA SER A 193 -10.79 1.52 -29.42
C SER A 193 -10.17 0.94 -28.13
N TYR A 194 -9.04 1.46 -27.68
CA TYR A 194 -8.30 0.99 -26.52
C TYR A 194 -8.58 1.82 -25.27
N LEU A 195 -8.59 1.14 -24.14
CA LEU A 195 -8.68 1.71 -22.80
C LEU A 195 -7.41 1.31 -22.01
N TRP A 196 -6.95 2.15 -21.07
CA TRP A 196 -5.94 1.71 -20.12
C TRP A 196 -6.54 0.73 -19.11
N ASN A 197 -5.75 -0.29 -18.75
CA ASN A 197 -6.09 -1.19 -17.65
C ASN A 197 -5.92 -0.47 -16.33
N SER A 198 -7.01 -0.29 -15.58
CA SER A 198 -6.98 0.33 -14.26
C SER A 198 -6.43 -0.57 -13.15
N GLY A 199 -6.22 -1.86 -13.41
CA GLY A 199 -5.87 -2.83 -12.37
C GLY A 199 -7.01 -3.17 -11.40
N LEU A 200 -8.23 -2.67 -11.67
CA LEU A 200 -9.44 -2.99 -10.93
C LEU A 200 -10.15 -4.19 -11.58
N PHE A 201 -10.53 -5.19 -10.79
CA PHE A 201 -11.21 -6.38 -11.31
C PHE A 201 -12.41 -6.76 -10.44
N MET A 202 -13.41 -7.40 -11.06
CA MET A 202 -14.52 -8.04 -10.34
C MET A 202 -14.81 -9.42 -10.92
N MET A 203 -14.93 -10.42 -10.07
CA MET A 203 -15.33 -11.79 -10.42
C MET A 203 -15.74 -12.57 -9.16
N ARG A 204 -16.46 -13.67 -9.31
CA ARG A 204 -16.65 -14.61 -8.21
C ARG A 204 -15.32 -15.27 -7.81
N ALA A 205 -15.18 -15.58 -6.54
CA ALA A 205 -13.99 -16.28 -6.03
C ALA A 205 -13.77 -17.62 -6.76
N SER A 206 -14.86 -18.39 -6.99
CA SER A 206 -14.82 -19.66 -7.74
C SER A 206 -14.38 -19.49 -9.19
N VAL A 207 -14.81 -18.41 -9.85
CA VAL A 207 -14.45 -18.09 -11.26
C VAL A 207 -12.94 -17.81 -11.36
N TRP A 208 -12.39 -17.05 -10.40
CA TRP A 208 -10.94 -16.80 -10.34
C TRP A 208 -10.15 -18.10 -10.14
N LEU A 209 -10.54 -18.92 -9.15
CA LEU A 209 -9.85 -20.19 -8.87
C LEU A 209 -9.92 -21.16 -10.06
N ALA A 210 -11.06 -21.23 -10.76
CA ALA A 210 -11.20 -22.02 -11.98
C ALA A 210 -10.31 -21.49 -13.12
N ALA A 211 -10.24 -20.17 -13.31
CA ALA A 211 -9.36 -19.56 -14.29
C ALA A 211 -7.87 -19.85 -13.97
N MET A 212 -7.48 -19.76 -12.70
CA MET A 212 -6.12 -20.12 -12.27
C MET A 212 -5.81 -21.61 -12.49
N ALA A 213 -6.78 -22.50 -12.24
CA ALA A 213 -6.61 -23.94 -12.52
C ALA A 213 -6.35 -24.21 -13.99
N ALA A 214 -7.03 -23.50 -14.89
CA ALA A 214 -6.86 -23.64 -16.33
C ALA A 214 -5.59 -22.95 -16.86
N CYS A 215 -5.28 -21.76 -16.32
CA CYS A 215 -4.18 -20.94 -16.85
C CYS A 215 -2.84 -21.20 -16.17
N ARG A 216 -2.82 -21.28 -14.84
CA ARG A 216 -1.60 -21.37 -14.00
C ARG A 216 -1.82 -22.36 -12.83
N PRO A 217 -1.99 -23.67 -13.13
CA PRO A 217 -2.18 -24.69 -12.11
C PRO A 217 -1.00 -24.79 -11.13
N ASP A 218 0.19 -24.41 -11.57
CA ASP A 218 1.40 -24.32 -10.76
C ASP A 218 1.26 -23.28 -9.63
N ILE A 219 0.79 -22.08 -9.94
CA ILE A 219 0.53 -21.02 -8.97
C ILE A 219 -0.62 -21.40 -8.04
N LEU A 220 -1.74 -21.91 -8.61
CA LEU A 220 -2.88 -22.33 -7.79
C LEU A 220 -2.47 -23.38 -6.77
N LYS A 221 -1.74 -24.41 -7.19
CA LYS A 221 -1.26 -25.47 -6.29
C LYS A 221 -0.36 -24.92 -5.18
N ALA A 222 0.62 -24.08 -5.52
CA ALA A 222 1.51 -23.48 -4.54
C ALA A 222 0.74 -22.60 -3.51
N CYS A 223 -0.25 -21.83 -3.97
CA CYS A 223 -1.11 -21.05 -3.08
C CYS A 223 -1.98 -21.93 -2.18
N GLN A 224 -2.54 -23.02 -2.70
CA GLN A 224 -3.32 -24.00 -1.91
C GLN A 224 -2.46 -24.67 -0.84
N ASP A 225 -1.25 -25.09 -1.19
CA ASP A 225 -0.32 -25.71 -0.24
C ASP A 225 0.10 -24.72 0.86
N ALA A 226 0.42 -23.48 0.47
CA ALA A 226 0.73 -22.43 1.43
C ALA A 226 -0.46 -22.10 2.34
N TRP A 227 -1.66 -22.08 1.78
CA TRP A 227 -2.91 -21.84 2.52
C TRP A 227 -3.20 -22.94 3.54
N ALA A 228 -3.03 -24.21 3.15
CA ALA A 228 -3.25 -25.36 4.03
C ALA A 228 -2.31 -25.40 5.24
N LEU A 229 -1.11 -24.83 5.10
CA LEU A 229 -0.10 -24.69 6.16
C LEU A 229 -0.25 -23.35 6.94
N GLY A 230 -1.27 -22.57 6.62
CA GLY A 230 -1.49 -21.27 7.22
C GLY A 230 -2.09 -21.32 8.62
N SER A 231 -2.03 -20.20 9.32
CA SER A 231 -2.61 -20.02 10.66
C SER A 231 -3.29 -18.66 10.79
N ALA A 232 -4.31 -18.58 11.65
CA ALA A 232 -4.91 -17.32 12.07
C ALA A 232 -4.17 -16.76 13.30
N ASP A 233 -3.91 -15.44 13.27
CA ASP A 233 -3.23 -14.72 14.34
C ASP A 233 -3.94 -13.36 14.52
N GLY A 234 -5.05 -13.34 15.26
CA GLY A 234 -5.93 -12.19 15.39
C GLY A 234 -6.53 -11.76 14.05
N ASP A 235 -6.27 -10.52 13.63
CA ASP A 235 -6.71 -9.97 12.35
C ASP A 235 -5.85 -10.48 11.16
N PHE A 236 -4.76 -11.20 11.44
CA PHE A 236 -3.81 -11.67 10.45
C PHE A 236 -4.09 -13.12 10.05
N VAL A 237 -3.93 -13.39 8.76
CA VAL A 237 -3.89 -14.74 8.20
C VAL A 237 -2.49 -14.96 7.61
N ARG A 238 -1.72 -15.79 8.27
CA ARG A 238 -0.39 -16.19 7.80
C ARG A 238 -0.50 -17.39 6.89
N VAL A 239 0.27 -17.44 5.83
CA VAL A 239 0.39 -18.61 4.94
C VAL A 239 1.70 -19.32 5.20
N GLY A 240 1.81 -20.59 4.81
CA GLY A 240 3.03 -21.37 4.94
C GLY A 240 4.19 -20.73 4.17
N LYS A 241 5.22 -20.26 4.90
CA LYS A 241 6.31 -19.42 4.38
C LYS A 241 7.07 -20.08 3.23
N ASP A 242 7.53 -21.31 3.43
CA ASP A 242 8.36 -22.01 2.45
C ASP A 242 7.56 -22.43 1.21
N ALA A 243 6.32 -22.87 1.40
CA ALA A 243 5.41 -23.21 0.31
C ALA A 243 5.09 -21.97 -0.56
N PHE A 244 4.84 -20.80 0.05
CA PHE A 244 4.59 -19.59 -0.70
C PHE A 244 5.87 -19.01 -1.33
N ALA A 245 7.03 -19.17 -0.69
CA ALA A 245 8.30 -18.76 -1.27
C ALA A 245 8.66 -19.54 -2.54
N ALA A 246 8.16 -20.78 -2.69
CA ALA A 246 8.30 -21.58 -3.89
C ALA A 246 7.30 -21.22 -5.01
N CYS A 247 6.28 -20.40 -4.71
CA CYS A 247 5.26 -20.01 -5.68
C CYS A 247 5.88 -19.18 -6.80
N PRO A 248 5.61 -19.49 -8.09
CA PRO A 248 6.03 -18.66 -9.20
C PRO A 248 5.40 -17.25 -9.11
N SER A 249 6.16 -16.23 -9.53
CA SER A 249 5.70 -14.84 -9.56
C SER A 249 5.06 -14.53 -10.92
N ASP A 250 3.81 -14.06 -10.90
CA ASP A 250 3.11 -13.63 -12.11
C ASP A 250 2.02 -12.59 -11.78
N SER A 251 1.66 -11.74 -12.76
CA SER A 251 0.56 -10.79 -12.60
C SER A 251 -0.79 -11.39 -13.03
N ILE A 252 -1.89 -10.81 -12.55
CA ILE A 252 -3.25 -11.09 -13.02
C ILE A 252 -3.32 -10.98 -14.53
N ASP A 253 -2.67 -9.96 -15.08
CA ASP A 253 -2.69 -9.58 -16.48
C ASP A 253 -2.08 -10.68 -17.37
N TYR A 254 -0.85 -11.11 -17.08
CA TYR A 254 -0.17 -12.17 -17.84
C TYR A 254 -0.73 -13.57 -17.55
N ALA A 255 -1.04 -13.85 -16.31
CA ALA A 255 -1.50 -15.17 -15.90
C ALA A 255 -2.86 -15.53 -16.51
N VAL A 256 -3.80 -14.57 -16.53
CA VAL A 256 -5.22 -14.82 -16.85
C VAL A 256 -5.75 -13.91 -17.93
N MET A 257 -5.61 -12.56 -17.81
CA MET A 257 -6.33 -11.62 -18.68
C MET A 257 -5.91 -11.70 -20.14
N GLU A 258 -4.63 -11.82 -20.45
CA GLU A 258 -4.17 -12.04 -21.82
C GLU A 258 -4.68 -13.34 -22.44
N ARG A 259 -4.86 -14.40 -21.62
CA ARG A 259 -5.37 -15.70 -22.09
C ARG A 259 -6.86 -15.65 -22.36
N ILE A 260 -7.64 -14.99 -21.50
CA ILE A 260 -9.06 -14.71 -21.70
C ILE A 260 -9.28 -13.94 -23.03
N ALA A 261 -8.46 -12.89 -23.24
CA ALA A 261 -8.55 -12.10 -24.47
C ALA A 261 -8.20 -12.89 -25.74
N LYS A 262 -7.20 -13.76 -25.70
CA LYS A 262 -6.82 -14.64 -26.83
C LYS A 262 -7.92 -15.64 -27.18
N GLN A 263 -8.64 -16.18 -26.19
CA GLN A 263 -9.74 -17.11 -26.41
C GLN A 263 -10.95 -16.44 -27.10
N ALA A 264 -11.24 -15.17 -26.81
CA ALA A 264 -12.34 -14.44 -27.45
C ALA A 264 -12.21 -14.33 -28.98
N GLY A 265 -11.01 -14.53 -29.54
CA GLY A 265 -10.74 -14.54 -30.99
C GLY A 265 -10.79 -15.92 -31.66
N THR A 266 -10.95 -17.03 -30.91
CA THR A 266 -10.95 -18.39 -31.43
C THR A 266 -12.39 -18.97 -31.54
N LYS A 267 -12.68 -19.76 -32.61
CA LYS A 267 -13.96 -20.41 -32.79
C LYS A 267 -14.19 -21.49 -31.73
N ALA A 268 -15.47 -21.67 -31.35
CA ALA A 268 -16.00 -22.34 -30.17
C ALA A 268 -15.78 -23.87 -30.04
N ASP A 269 -14.94 -24.53 -30.80
CA ASP A 269 -14.91 -26.00 -30.88
C ASP A 269 -13.82 -26.69 -30.01
N ASP A 270 -12.96 -25.92 -29.29
CA ASP A 270 -11.91 -26.47 -28.43
C ASP A 270 -11.84 -25.70 -27.10
N VAL A 271 -12.81 -25.88 -26.23
CA VAL A 271 -13.01 -25.03 -25.05
C VAL A 271 -12.94 -25.82 -23.76
N SER A 272 -11.77 -25.79 -23.13
CA SER A 272 -11.71 -25.71 -21.65
C SER A 272 -12.10 -24.28 -21.28
N ALA A 273 -13.35 -24.07 -20.88
CA ALA A 273 -13.97 -22.73 -20.86
C ALA A 273 -13.35 -21.80 -19.84
N LEU A 274 -12.42 -20.93 -20.29
CA LEU A 274 -12.08 -19.73 -19.53
C LEU A 274 -13.31 -18.82 -19.42
N PRO A 275 -13.46 -18.07 -18.33
CA PRO A 275 -14.57 -17.15 -18.15
C PRO A 275 -14.54 -16.03 -19.21
N THR A 276 -15.71 -15.47 -19.51
CA THR A 276 -15.81 -14.32 -20.42
C THR A 276 -15.17 -13.10 -19.80
N GLY A 277 -14.23 -12.47 -20.50
CA GLY A 277 -13.60 -11.18 -20.11
C GLY A 277 -14.42 -10.00 -20.60
N VAL A 278 -14.74 -9.09 -19.69
CA VAL A 278 -15.57 -7.90 -19.97
C VAL A 278 -14.85 -6.65 -19.46
N VAL A 279 -14.87 -5.57 -20.23
CA VAL A 279 -14.40 -4.24 -19.81
C VAL A 279 -15.57 -3.27 -19.72
N ILE A 280 -15.62 -2.49 -18.63
CA ILE A 280 -16.54 -1.36 -18.44
C ILE A 280 -15.70 -0.08 -18.43
N PRO A 281 -16.01 0.92 -19.31
CA PRO A 281 -15.35 2.21 -19.25
C PRO A 281 -15.59 2.90 -17.90
N LEU A 282 -14.55 3.44 -17.31
CA LEU A 282 -14.56 4.16 -16.03
C LEU A 282 -14.06 5.58 -16.21
N THR A 283 -14.95 6.56 -16.05
CA THR A 283 -14.63 7.99 -16.05
C THR A 283 -14.85 8.51 -14.63
N ALA A 284 -13.82 8.43 -13.79
CA ALA A 284 -13.90 8.77 -12.36
C ALA A 284 -12.64 9.50 -11.86
N GLY A 285 -11.86 10.12 -12.75
CA GLY A 285 -10.61 10.79 -12.36
C GLY A 285 -9.60 9.80 -11.75
N TRP A 286 -9.37 8.69 -12.45
CA TRP A 286 -8.42 7.66 -12.03
C TRP A 286 -6.97 8.09 -12.28
N SER A 287 -6.09 7.78 -11.34
CA SER A 287 -4.64 7.89 -11.49
C SER A 287 -3.95 6.80 -10.67
N ASP A 288 -2.88 6.22 -11.21
CA ASP A 288 -2.01 5.30 -10.46
C ASP A 288 -1.03 6.02 -9.53
N VAL A 289 -0.93 7.36 -9.62
CA VAL A 289 0.02 8.20 -8.87
C VAL A 289 1.43 7.58 -8.90
N GLY A 290 1.89 7.26 -10.10
CA GLY A 290 3.14 6.52 -10.30
C GLY A 290 4.40 7.32 -9.97
N ALA A 291 4.35 8.66 -10.08
CA ALA A 291 5.44 9.58 -9.78
C ALA A 291 4.89 10.97 -9.40
N TRP A 292 5.78 11.90 -9.10
CA TRP A 292 5.42 13.25 -8.61
C TRP A 292 4.63 14.09 -9.60
N ASP A 293 4.87 13.94 -10.90
CA ASP A 293 4.10 14.60 -11.97
C ASP A 293 2.64 14.15 -11.97
N ALA A 294 2.38 12.85 -11.82
CA ALA A 294 1.03 12.32 -11.70
C ALA A 294 0.31 12.83 -10.42
N LEU A 295 1.03 12.95 -9.30
CA LEU A 295 0.47 13.55 -8.09
C LEU A 295 0.14 15.03 -8.30
N TRP A 296 1.03 15.81 -8.95
CA TRP A 296 0.75 17.20 -9.30
C TRP A 296 -0.50 17.33 -10.19
N GLN A 297 -0.72 16.39 -11.13
CA GLN A 297 -1.90 16.42 -12.01
C GLN A 297 -3.22 16.32 -11.23
N VAL A 298 -3.29 15.49 -10.20
CA VAL A 298 -4.54 15.23 -9.45
C VAL A 298 -4.79 16.18 -8.28
N LEU A 299 -3.75 16.86 -7.78
CA LEU A 299 -3.91 17.81 -6.68
C LEU A 299 -4.51 19.16 -7.14
N PRO A 300 -5.29 19.85 -6.28
CA PRO A 300 -5.82 21.19 -6.59
C PRO A 300 -4.67 22.18 -6.74
N LYS A 301 -4.78 23.06 -7.74
CA LYS A 301 -3.76 24.04 -8.11
C LYS A 301 -4.26 25.46 -7.85
N ASP A 302 -3.33 26.37 -7.55
CA ASP A 302 -3.60 27.81 -7.55
C ASP A 302 -3.73 28.36 -9.00
N SER A 303 -3.98 29.66 -9.14
CA SER A 303 -4.11 30.33 -10.45
C SER A 303 -2.85 30.28 -11.33
N ASN A 304 -1.70 29.95 -10.75
CA ASN A 304 -0.41 29.84 -11.44
C ASN A 304 -0.01 28.39 -11.70
N GLY A 305 -0.90 27.42 -11.43
CA GLY A 305 -0.63 26.00 -11.60
C GLY A 305 0.18 25.39 -10.47
N ASN A 306 0.41 26.10 -9.35
CA ASN A 306 1.20 25.56 -8.26
C ASN A 306 0.34 24.73 -7.29
N VAL A 307 1.00 23.77 -6.63
CA VAL A 307 0.49 23.01 -5.50
C VAL A 307 1.39 23.28 -4.30
N ALA A 308 0.82 23.75 -3.18
CA ALA A 308 1.52 23.99 -1.93
C ALA A 308 0.83 23.23 -0.80
N GLN A 309 1.57 22.38 -0.09
CA GLN A 309 1.07 21.67 1.09
C GLN A 309 2.08 21.77 2.23
N GLY A 310 1.59 21.95 3.47
CA GLY A 310 2.43 22.19 4.64
C GLY A 310 2.91 23.63 4.74
N ASP A 311 4.07 23.87 5.33
CA ASP A 311 4.66 25.20 5.51
C ASP A 311 5.43 25.62 4.25
N VAL A 312 4.73 26.28 3.30
CA VAL A 312 5.23 26.61 1.97
C VAL A 312 4.93 28.06 1.60
N LEU A 313 5.94 28.80 1.14
CA LEU A 313 5.83 30.14 0.55
C LEU A 313 6.32 30.12 -0.90
N LEU A 314 5.45 30.52 -1.82
CA LEU A 314 5.75 30.61 -3.26
C LEU A 314 5.65 32.07 -3.72
N GLN A 315 6.75 32.62 -4.27
CA GLN A 315 6.80 33.95 -4.84
C GLN A 315 7.23 33.86 -6.30
N ASP A 316 6.39 34.37 -7.21
CA ASP A 316 6.64 34.33 -8.66
C ASP A 316 6.94 32.95 -9.22
N CYS A 317 6.27 31.91 -8.68
CA CYS A 317 6.41 30.50 -9.09
C CYS A 317 5.27 30.08 -10.01
N ARG A 318 5.53 29.11 -10.90
CA ARG A 318 4.54 28.53 -11.81
C ARG A 318 4.71 27.01 -11.90
N ASP A 319 3.58 26.32 -12.06
CA ASP A 319 3.53 24.87 -12.33
C ASP A 319 4.43 24.02 -11.40
N THR A 320 4.58 24.46 -10.14
CA THR A 320 5.49 23.91 -9.15
C THR A 320 4.71 23.17 -8.06
N LEU A 321 5.18 21.99 -7.69
CA LEU A 321 4.70 21.22 -6.55
C LEU A 321 5.68 21.42 -5.39
N ALA A 322 5.21 21.94 -4.26
CA ALA A 322 6.00 22.07 -3.04
C ALA A 322 5.26 21.40 -1.86
N LEU A 323 5.87 20.40 -1.24
CA LEU A 323 5.33 19.65 -0.10
C LEU A 323 6.31 19.70 1.08
N SER A 324 5.85 20.15 2.23
CA SER A 324 6.62 20.18 3.47
C SER A 324 5.96 19.32 4.55
N GLU A 325 6.72 18.44 5.17
CA GLU A 325 6.29 17.72 6.38
C GLU A 325 6.58 18.49 7.67
N GLY A 326 7.44 19.51 7.63
CA GLY A 326 7.76 20.22 8.87
C GLY A 326 8.61 21.47 8.76
N ARG A 327 9.51 21.59 7.76
CA ARG A 327 10.33 22.79 7.58
C ARG A 327 9.69 23.73 6.56
N LEU A 328 9.83 25.04 6.77
CA LEU A 328 9.44 26.02 5.77
C LEU A 328 10.19 25.79 4.45
N ILE A 329 9.41 25.62 3.36
CA ILE A 329 9.90 25.71 1.99
C ILE A 329 9.60 27.10 1.45
N ALA A 330 10.60 27.81 0.98
CA ALA A 330 10.43 29.08 0.28
C ALA A 330 10.99 28.97 -1.14
N CYS A 331 10.16 29.18 -2.15
CA CYS A 331 10.55 29.19 -3.55
C CYS A 331 10.31 30.57 -4.16
N VAL A 332 11.27 31.08 -4.94
CA VAL A 332 11.20 32.40 -5.59
C VAL A 332 11.61 32.26 -7.04
N GLY A 333 10.71 32.68 -7.96
CA GLY A 333 11.00 32.82 -9.39
C GLY A 333 11.30 31.49 -10.10
N VAL A 334 10.73 30.37 -9.62
CA VAL A 334 10.96 29.03 -10.21
C VAL A 334 9.70 28.51 -10.92
N SER A 335 9.92 27.61 -11.89
CA SER A 335 8.84 26.96 -12.63
C SER A 335 9.15 25.47 -12.86
N ASP A 336 8.08 24.68 -13.03
CA ASP A 336 8.16 23.27 -13.39
C ASP A 336 8.99 22.40 -12.43
N LEU A 337 8.98 22.73 -11.15
CA LEU A 337 9.71 22.01 -10.11
C LEU A 337 8.78 21.16 -9.23
N VAL A 338 9.38 20.11 -8.72
CA VAL A 338 8.89 19.33 -7.58
C VAL A 338 9.89 19.52 -6.45
N VAL A 339 9.42 20.10 -5.33
CA VAL A 339 10.19 20.30 -4.11
C VAL A 339 9.49 19.59 -2.97
N VAL A 340 10.12 18.61 -2.38
CA VAL A 340 9.54 17.81 -1.31
C VAL A 340 10.51 17.72 -0.14
N GLU A 341 10.05 18.14 1.02
CA GLU A 341 10.80 18.11 2.27
C GLU A 341 10.21 17.06 3.21
N THR A 342 11.08 16.24 3.77
CA THR A 342 10.80 15.35 4.89
C THR A 342 11.81 15.61 6.02
N ALA A 343 11.57 15.03 7.18
CA ALA A 343 12.45 15.22 8.33
C ALA A 343 13.94 14.90 8.08
N ASP A 344 14.24 14.04 7.09
CA ASP A 344 15.57 13.49 6.82
C ASP A 344 16.07 13.71 5.38
N ALA A 345 15.26 14.24 4.48
CA ALA A 345 15.65 14.43 3.08
C ALA A 345 14.88 15.57 2.39
N ILE A 346 15.51 16.16 1.38
CA ILE A 346 14.87 17.13 0.47
C ILE A 346 15.08 16.64 -0.95
N LEU A 347 13.99 16.56 -1.72
CA LEU A 347 14.03 16.35 -3.16
C LEU A 347 13.76 17.67 -3.87
N VAL A 348 14.60 18.00 -4.86
CA VAL A 348 14.33 19.02 -5.87
C VAL A 348 14.51 18.37 -7.23
N ALA A 349 13.46 18.36 -8.03
CA ALA A 349 13.49 17.75 -9.36
C ALA A 349 12.70 18.60 -10.36
N HIS A 350 13.09 18.57 -11.62
CA HIS A 350 12.25 19.07 -12.70
C HIS A 350 11.06 18.11 -12.89
N LYS A 351 9.88 18.64 -13.14
CA LYS A 351 8.63 17.88 -13.26
C LYS A 351 8.72 16.75 -14.30
N ASP A 352 9.38 17.00 -15.46
CA ASP A 352 9.58 16.00 -16.52
C ASP A 352 10.64 14.93 -16.20
N LYS A 353 11.30 15.02 -15.04
CA LYS A 353 12.36 14.10 -14.60
C LYS A 353 11.99 13.29 -13.36
N THR A 354 10.74 13.32 -12.95
CA THR A 354 10.27 12.65 -11.74
C THR A 354 10.42 11.13 -11.79
N GLN A 355 10.37 10.53 -12.98
CA GLN A 355 10.63 9.10 -13.17
C GLN A 355 12.08 8.71 -12.79
N ASP A 356 13.03 9.65 -12.91
CA ASP A 356 14.44 9.44 -12.59
C ASP A 356 14.75 9.45 -11.08
N VAL A 357 13.79 9.83 -10.22
CA VAL A 357 13.90 9.76 -8.76
C VAL A 357 14.28 8.37 -8.29
N LYS A 358 13.83 7.32 -9.00
CA LYS A 358 14.24 5.94 -8.72
C LYS A 358 15.76 5.77 -8.72
N LYS A 359 16.50 6.45 -9.62
CA LYS A 359 17.97 6.36 -9.70
C LYS A 359 18.66 6.89 -8.44
N ILE A 360 18.06 7.91 -7.80
CA ILE A 360 18.55 8.43 -6.50
C ILE A 360 18.35 7.38 -5.42
N VAL A 361 17.18 6.76 -5.34
CA VAL A 361 16.90 5.68 -4.37
C VAL A 361 17.85 4.51 -4.57
N ASP A 362 18.12 4.10 -5.82
CA ASP A 362 19.04 3.02 -6.12
C ASP A 362 20.49 3.38 -5.71
N SER A 363 20.90 4.65 -5.81
CA SER A 363 22.20 5.13 -5.31
C SER A 363 22.27 5.08 -3.77
N LEU A 364 21.24 5.60 -3.07
CA LEU A 364 21.16 5.54 -1.62
C LEU A 364 21.28 4.12 -1.08
N LYS A 365 20.57 3.16 -1.72
CA LYS A 365 20.66 1.74 -1.37
C LYS A 365 22.05 1.16 -1.59
N ARG A 366 22.70 1.50 -2.70
CA ARG A 366 24.06 1.05 -3.03
C ARG A 366 25.10 1.58 -2.05
N GLU A 367 24.88 2.78 -1.54
CA GLU A 367 25.72 3.43 -0.53
C GLU A 367 25.39 3.00 0.92
N GLY A 368 24.38 2.14 1.10
CA GLY A 368 23.94 1.67 2.42
C GLY A 368 23.27 2.74 3.27
N ARG A 369 22.75 3.81 2.65
CA ARG A 369 22.09 4.92 3.35
C ARG A 369 20.66 4.54 3.72
N SER A 370 20.29 4.79 4.96
CA SER A 370 18.97 4.46 5.52
C SER A 370 17.82 5.19 4.85
N GLU A 371 18.05 6.40 4.33
CA GLU A 371 17.05 7.25 3.69
C GLU A 371 16.47 6.64 2.41
N GLY A 372 17.13 5.63 1.84
CA GLY A 372 16.58 4.83 0.72
C GLY A 372 15.51 3.83 1.13
N SER A 373 15.46 3.43 2.41
CA SER A 373 14.61 2.31 2.87
C SER A 373 13.68 2.63 4.03
N VAL A 374 14.10 3.46 5.00
CA VAL A 374 13.31 3.78 6.19
C VAL A 374 13.17 5.28 6.37
N HIS A 375 12.08 5.71 7.00
CA HIS A 375 11.91 7.05 7.52
C HIS A 375 12.62 7.19 8.86
N ARG A 376 12.95 8.42 9.22
CA ARG A 376 13.39 8.76 10.57
C ARG A 376 12.36 8.31 11.63
N LYS A 377 11.07 8.48 11.34
CA LYS A 377 9.97 7.97 12.16
C LYS A 377 9.60 6.54 11.75
N VAL A 378 9.62 5.63 12.74
CA VAL A 378 9.33 4.19 12.55
C VAL A 378 8.11 3.78 13.37
N TYR A 379 7.15 3.14 12.72
CA TYR A 379 5.95 2.62 13.37
C TYR A 379 6.17 1.21 13.91
N ARG A 380 5.61 0.95 15.08
CA ARG A 380 5.68 -0.33 15.80
C ARG A 380 4.29 -0.72 16.32
N PRO A 381 4.04 -1.97 16.70
CA PRO A 381 2.74 -2.38 17.26
C PRO A 381 2.30 -1.56 18.46
N TRP A 382 3.25 -1.15 19.30
CA TRP A 382 3.03 -0.36 20.51
C TRP A 382 2.92 1.16 20.27
N GLY A 383 3.24 1.66 19.07
CA GLY A 383 3.25 3.10 18.76
C GLY A 383 4.29 3.47 17.71
N SER A 384 5.15 4.45 18.00
CA SER A 384 6.21 4.87 17.06
C SER A 384 7.41 5.46 17.79
N TYR A 385 8.54 5.48 17.14
CA TYR A 385 9.66 6.31 17.56
C TYR A 385 10.18 7.16 16.38
N ASP A 386 10.74 8.31 16.70
CA ASP A 386 11.35 9.25 15.75
C ASP A 386 12.78 9.56 16.22
N GLY A 387 13.79 9.29 15.38
CA GLY A 387 15.19 9.63 15.66
C GLY A 387 15.39 11.13 15.52
N VAL A 388 15.49 11.88 16.62
CA VAL A 388 15.57 13.35 16.62
C VAL A 388 16.98 13.83 16.28
N ASP A 389 17.98 13.19 16.88
CA ASP A 389 19.40 13.53 16.69
C ASP A 389 20.28 12.30 16.95
N ALA A 390 21.46 12.25 16.35
CA ALA A 390 22.40 11.17 16.53
C ALA A 390 23.85 11.65 16.31
N GLY A 391 24.78 11.13 17.11
CA GLY A 391 26.20 11.31 16.98
C GLY A 391 26.95 10.00 17.18
N GLU A 392 28.28 10.04 17.18
CA GLU A 392 29.11 8.85 17.28
C GLU A 392 28.82 8.01 18.54
N ARG A 393 28.45 8.67 19.65
CA ARG A 393 28.26 8.03 20.95
C ARG A 393 26.88 8.29 21.58
N PHE A 394 25.94 8.85 20.86
CA PHE A 394 24.57 9.10 21.36
C PHE A 394 23.52 8.99 20.25
N GLN A 395 22.30 8.69 20.66
CA GLN A 395 21.08 8.85 19.87
C GLN A 395 19.99 9.44 20.74
N VAL A 396 19.18 10.33 20.17
CA VAL A 396 17.98 10.88 20.80
C VAL A 396 16.77 10.42 20.03
N LYS A 397 15.83 9.77 20.71
CA LYS A 397 14.58 9.31 20.11
C LYS A 397 13.39 9.94 20.85
N ARG A 398 12.38 10.36 20.08
CA ARG A 398 11.06 10.68 20.58
C ARG A 398 10.19 9.43 20.43
N ILE A 399 9.69 8.89 21.53
CA ILE A 399 8.90 7.67 21.58
C ILE A 399 7.46 8.05 21.92
N VAL A 400 6.51 7.54 21.12
CA VAL A 400 5.08 7.68 21.38
C VAL A 400 4.49 6.28 21.55
N VAL A 401 3.98 5.98 22.75
CA VAL A 401 3.35 4.70 23.09
C VAL A 401 1.85 4.91 23.20
N LYS A 402 1.08 4.19 22.37
CA LYS A 402 -0.38 4.27 22.42
C LYS A 402 -0.95 3.71 23.74
N ALA A 403 -2.18 4.08 24.07
CA ALA A 403 -2.88 3.57 25.26
C ALA A 403 -2.81 2.05 25.33
N GLY A 404 -2.38 1.50 26.48
CA GLY A 404 -2.18 0.07 26.69
C GLY A 404 -0.99 -0.55 25.95
N GLY A 405 -0.19 0.25 25.23
CA GLY A 405 0.99 -0.24 24.50
C GLY A 405 2.11 -0.67 25.45
N ILE A 406 2.79 -1.78 25.09
CA ILE A 406 3.85 -2.40 25.92
C ILE A 406 5.05 -2.67 25.02
N LEU A 407 6.24 -2.17 25.35
CA LEU A 407 7.47 -2.51 24.67
C LEU A 407 8.00 -3.88 25.14
N SER A 408 8.93 -4.46 24.40
CA SER A 408 9.61 -5.70 24.83
C SER A 408 10.35 -5.50 26.16
N LEU A 409 10.42 -6.55 26.97
CA LEU A 409 11.41 -6.61 28.05
C LEU A 409 12.77 -6.87 27.40
N GLN A 410 13.70 -5.92 27.55
CA GLN A 410 14.95 -5.92 26.81
C GLN A 410 16.13 -5.46 27.66
N MET A 411 17.34 -5.67 27.15
CA MET A 411 18.61 -5.25 27.76
C MET A 411 19.59 -4.86 26.64
N HIS A 412 20.55 -3.99 26.97
CA HIS A 412 21.65 -3.58 26.11
C HIS A 412 22.99 -3.79 26.77
N HIS A 413 23.99 -4.28 26.03
CA HIS A 413 25.33 -4.49 26.55
C HIS A 413 26.23 -3.25 26.47
N HIS A 414 26.00 -2.36 25.48
CA HIS A 414 26.93 -1.32 25.12
C HIS A 414 26.39 0.09 25.27
N ARG A 415 25.09 0.26 25.61
CA ARG A 415 24.46 1.56 25.78
C ARG A 415 23.62 1.63 27.05
N ALA A 416 23.62 2.81 27.66
CA ALA A 416 22.70 3.21 28.72
C ALA A 416 21.66 4.17 28.15
N GLU A 417 20.54 4.33 28.85
CA GLU A 417 19.43 5.16 28.39
C GLU A 417 18.96 6.12 29.49
N HIS A 418 18.62 7.34 29.09
CA HIS A 418 17.89 8.31 29.91
C HIS A 418 16.51 8.51 29.32
N TRP A 419 15.49 8.34 30.12
CA TRP A 419 14.09 8.47 29.72
C TRP A 419 13.45 9.65 30.44
N ILE A 420 12.80 10.53 29.67
CA ILE A 420 12.10 11.72 30.18
C ILE A 420 10.67 11.67 29.67
N VAL A 421 9.69 11.64 30.56
CA VAL A 421 8.27 11.67 30.17
C VAL A 421 7.87 13.09 29.83
N VAL A 422 7.38 13.29 28.61
CA VAL A 422 6.91 14.59 28.10
C VAL A 422 5.43 14.76 28.33
N SER A 423 4.63 13.70 28.06
CA SER A 423 3.17 13.71 28.24
C SER A 423 2.65 12.31 28.59
N GLY A 424 1.69 12.24 29.47
CA GLY A 424 1.08 11.00 29.95
C GLY A 424 1.78 10.39 31.16
N THR A 425 1.60 9.08 31.36
CA THR A 425 2.19 8.33 32.48
C THR A 425 2.85 7.06 31.95
N ALA A 426 4.12 6.89 32.29
CA ALA A 426 4.91 5.70 31.97
C ALA A 426 4.93 4.73 33.15
N LYS A 427 4.67 3.43 32.89
CA LYS A 427 5.04 2.36 33.82
C LYS A 427 6.35 1.77 33.35
N ILE A 428 7.35 1.80 34.20
CA ILE A 428 8.72 1.41 33.90
C ILE A 428 9.09 0.21 34.75
N THR A 429 9.59 -0.83 34.08
CA THR A 429 10.32 -1.92 34.73
C THR A 429 11.81 -1.67 34.53
N ARG A 430 12.61 -1.69 35.60
CA ARG A 430 14.07 -1.49 35.60
C ARG A 430 14.69 -2.52 36.55
N GLY A 431 15.30 -3.56 36.02
CA GLY A 431 15.71 -4.72 36.81
C GLY A 431 14.52 -5.38 37.50
N GLU A 432 14.57 -5.42 38.83
CA GLU A 432 13.48 -5.97 39.66
C GLU A 432 12.43 -4.92 40.09
N GLU A 433 12.73 -3.63 39.85
CA GLU A 433 11.83 -2.55 40.25
C GLU A 433 10.79 -2.26 39.18
N THR A 434 9.57 -1.94 39.63
CA THR A 434 8.49 -1.42 38.76
C THR A 434 7.90 -0.18 39.41
N PHE A 435 7.85 0.93 38.69
CA PHE A 435 7.36 2.21 39.17
C PHE A 435 6.67 3.02 38.06
N LEU A 436 5.96 4.05 38.47
CA LEU A 436 5.33 5.01 37.55
C LEU A 436 6.18 6.28 37.46
N LEU A 437 6.24 6.85 36.26
CA LEU A 437 6.75 8.21 36.03
C LEU A 437 5.64 9.03 35.37
N SER A 438 5.44 10.22 35.90
CA SER A 438 4.53 11.23 35.40
C SER A 438 5.27 12.25 34.48
N GLU A 439 4.52 13.18 33.93
CA GLU A 439 5.09 14.28 33.13
C GLU A 439 6.20 15.03 33.87
N ASN A 440 7.26 15.39 33.16
CA ASN A 440 8.49 16.03 33.66
C ASN A 440 9.36 15.18 34.62
N GLU A 441 9.00 13.92 34.83
CA GLU A 441 9.86 12.99 35.57
C GLU A 441 10.76 12.21 34.61
N SER A 442 11.90 11.73 35.13
CA SER A 442 12.92 11.02 34.34
C SER A 442 13.53 9.85 35.10
N THR A 443 14.09 8.91 34.36
CA THR A 443 14.85 7.80 34.93
C THR A 443 16.08 7.49 34.08
N PHE A 444 17.07 6.86 34.74
CA PHE A 444 18.27 6.33 34.09
C PHE A 444 18.21 4.80 34.06
N ILE A 445 18.50 4.22 32.93
CA ILE A 445 18.62 2.77 32.70
C ILE A 445 20.11 2.47 32.48
N PRO A 446 20.81 1.85 33.47
CA PRO A 446 22.23 1.50 33.33
C PRO A 446 22.46 0.42 32.27
N LEU A 447 23.74 0.34 31.81
CA LEU A 447 24.16 -0.80 30.96
C LEU A 447 23.83 -2.14 31.61
N GLY A 448 23.43 -3.11 30.80
CA GLY A 448 23.17 -4.47 31.25
C GLY A 448 21.89 -4.62 32.10
N THR A 449 21.09 -3.57 32.28
CA THR A 449 19.87 -3.62 33.07
C THR A 449 18.68 -3.99 32.19
N THR A 450 17.94 -5.02 32.58
CA THR A 450 16.66 -5.36 31.94
C THR A 450 15.63 -4.26 32.18
N HIS A 451 14.92 -3.87 31.13
CA HIS A 451 13.94 -2.78 31.24
C HIS A 451 12.81 -2.94 30.25
N ARG A 452 11.68 -2.30 30.61
CA ARG A 452 10.46 -2.26 29.80
C ARG A 452 9.74 -0.93 30.00
N LEU A 453 9.16 -0.41 28.92
CA LEU A 453 8.26 0.74 28.93
C LEU A 453 6.85 0.28 28.61
N GLU A 454 5.88 0.70 29.42
CA GLU A 454 4.45 0.44 29.25
C GLU A 454 3.66 1.75 29.38
N ASN A 455 2.61 1.92 28.59
CA ASN A 455 1.62 2.98 28.78
C ASN A 455 0.38 2.39 29.49
N PRO A 456 0.22 2.56 30.80
CA PRO A 456 -0.96 2.09 31.52
C PRO A 456 -2.18 3.02 31.34
N GLY A 457 -1.97 4.18 30.73
CA GLY A 457 -2.99 5.23 30.58
C GLY A 457 -3.96 4.99 29.42
N ARG A 458 -4.91 5.93 29.28
CA ARG A 458 -5.92 5.94 28.20
C ARG A 458 -5.59 6.95 27.09
N VAL A 459 -4.53 7.72 27.27
CA VAL A 459 -4.00 8.69 26.30
C VAL A 459 -2.63 8.22 25.82
N PRO A 460 -2.13 8.66 24.66
CA PRO A 460 -0.77 8.38 24.26
C PRO A 460 0.25 8.87 25.29
N LEU A 461 1.27 8.06 25.55
CA LEU A 461 2.46 8.41 26.32
C LEU A 461 3.53 8.91 25.33
N GLU A 462 4.06 10.09 25.61
CA GLU A 462 5.18 10.65 24.86
C GLU A 462 6.41 10.80 25.75
N MET A 463 7.57 10.34 25.29
CA MET A 463 8.82 10.47 26.02
C MET A 463 10.01 10.74 25.08
N ILE A 464 11.04 11.35 25.63
CA ILE A 464 12.35 11.48 25.02
C ILE A 464 13.27 10.43 25.64
N GLU A 465 13.91 9.66 24.77
CA GLU A 465 14.95 8.70 25.11
C GLU A 465 16.28 9.23 24.60
N VAL A 466 17.26 9.34 25.48
CA VAL A 466 18.66 9.62 25.12
C VAL A 466 19.46 8.35 25.38
N GLN A 467 19.93 7.72 24.33
CA GLN A 467 20.84 6.58 24.37
C GLN A 467 22.28 7.08 24.31
N SER A 468 23.17 6.54 25.14
CA SER A 468 24.59 6.86 25.10
C SER A 468 25.44 5.61 25.33
N GLY A 469 26.52 5.47 24.56
CA GLY A 469 27.36 4.29 24.65
C GLY A 469 28.41 4.17 23.56
N SER A 470 29.14 3.09 23.61
CA SER A 470 30.19 2.79 22.62
C SER A 470 29.64 2.14 21.35
N TYR A 471 28.44 1.56 21.42
CA TYR A 471 27.74 0.96 20.30
C TYR A 471 26.23 1.15 20.46
N LEU A 472 25.58 1.59 19.38
CA LEU A 472 24.17 2.00 19.38
C LEU A 472 23.32 1.21 18.36
N GLY A 473 23.87 0.14 17.77
CA GLY A 473 23.17 -0.71 16.80
C GLY A 473 21.95 -1.42 17.39
N GLU A 474 20.93 -1.66 16.57
CA GLU A 474 19.70 -2.36 16.98
C GLU A 474 19.97 -3.86 17.31
N ASP A 475 21.07 -4.42 16.83
CA ASP A 475 21.56 -5.77 17.13
C ASP A 475 22.14 -5.92 18.55
N ASP A 476 22.39 -4.81 19.28
CA ASP A 476 22.70 -4.81 20.72
C ASP A 476 21.47 -5.10 21.61
N ILE A 477 20.27 -5.16 21.04
CA ILE A 477 19.04 -5.41 21.80
C ILE A 477 18.87 -6.90 22.08
N VAL A 478 19.00 -7.30 23.35
CA VAL A 478 18.60 -8.63 23.84
C VAL A 478 17.15 -8.55 24.31
N ARG A 479 16.23 -9.28 23.66
CA ARG A 479 14.81 -9.33 24.03
C ARG A 479 14.52 -10.61 24.81
N PHE A 480 13.89 -10.46 25.97
CA PHE A 480 13.48 -11.57 26.84
C PHE A 480 12.01 -11.93 26.67
N GLU A 481 11.16 -10.91 26.54
CA GLU A 481 9.71 -11.06 26.31
C GLU A 481 9.25 -10.04 25.28
N ASP A 482 8.55 -10.52 24.26
CA ASP A 482 7.91 -9.67 23.25
C ASP A 482 6.47 -10.15 23.00
N VAL A 483 5.49 -9.37 23.47
CA VAL A 483 4.07 -9.67 23.32
C VAL A 483 3.56 -9.62 21.88
N TYR A 484 4.38 -9.16 20.95
CA TYR A 484 4.02 -9.01 19.54
C TYR A 484 4.71 -10.04 18.61
N GLY A 485 5.53 -10.96 19.16
CA GLY A 485 6.14 -12.07 18.41
C GLY A 485 7.13 -11.62 17.32
N ARG A 486 8.01 -10.68 17.64
CA ARG A 486 9.05 -10.17 16.71
C ARG A 486 10.33 -10.98 16.77
#